data_5cf0130f94b5407565fd0d777145613b
#
_entry.id   5cf0130f94b5407565fd0d777145613b
#
_cell.length_a   1.000
_cell.length_b   1.000
_cell.length_c   1.000
_cell.angle_alpha   90.00
_cell.angle_beta   90.00
_cell.angle_gamma   90.00
#
_symmetry.space_group_name_H-M   'P 1'
#
loop_
_entity.id
_entity.type
_entity.pdbx_description
1 polymer ?
#
loop_
_entity_poly.entity_id
_entity_poly.type
_entity_poly.pdbx_seq_one_letter_code
_entity_poly.pdbx_strand_id
1 'polypeptide(L)'
;LAGALFIGFTGTPLLRRDRQTTREVFGSFIHTYKFHEAVEDEVVLDLKYEAREVPQALTSPKAVDDWFETRTRSLNRYQKSVLRSRWATMEELMSSAGRKQRIVADINHDFGVLPRLNNGRGTAFLVAASIYDACHYHRLFQGTPLGPACGLITSFEPNAGAITQEKDSQ
;
A
#
# COMPACT_ATOMS: atom_id res chain seq x y z
N LEU A 1 34.52 -19.12 15.77
CA LEU A 1 35.00 -18.55 17.04
C LEU A 1 34.47 -19.42 18.18
N ALA A 2 35.20 -20.48 18.55
CA ALA A 2 34.81 -21.33 19.69
C ALA A 2 34.87 -20.48 20.98
N GLY A 3 33.76 -20.43 21.74
CA GLY A 3 33.69 -19.72 23.01
C GLY A 3 33.23 -18.24 22.91
N ALA A 4 32.82 -17.75 21.75
CA ALA A 4 32.25 -16.41 21.65
C ALA A 4 30.78 -16.38 22.12
N LEU A 5 30.42 -15.38 22.91
CA LEU A 5 29.09 -15.11 23.32
C LEU A 5 28.45 -14.10 22.33
N PHE A 6 27.28 -14.45 21.79
CA PHE A 6 26.55 -13.58 20.89
C PHE A 6 25.28 -13.07 21.57
N ILE A 7 25.12 -11.75 21.63
CA ILE A 7 23.93 -11.09 22.17
C ILE A 7 23.34 -10.18 21.08
N GLY A 8 22.05 -10.33 20.79
CA GLY A 8 21.33 -9.53 19.80
C GLY A 8 20.25 -8.67 20.46
N PHE A 9 20.12 -7.42 20.03
CA PHE A 9 19.06 -6.51 20.39
C PHE A 9 18.24 -6.18 19.13
N THR A 10 16.94 -6.38 19.15
CA THR A 10 16.07 -6.10 18.00
C THR A 10 14.64 -5.76 18.43
N GLY A 11 14.03 -4.78 17.78
CA GLY A 11 12.61 -4.52 17.91
C GLY A 11 11.74 -5.38 16.96
N THR A 12 12.37 -6.15 16.04
CA THR A 12 11.68 -6.95 15.02
C THR A 12 12.30 -8.35 14.91
N PRO A 13 12.10 -9.21 15.91
CA PRO A 13 12.66 -10.57 15.85
C PRO A 13 12.09 -11.36 14.67
N LEU A 14 12.94 -12.10 13.97
CA LEU A 14 12.53 -12.96 12.86
C LEU A 14 11.81 -14.20 13.40
N LEU A 15 10.54 -14.34 13.08
CA LEU A 15 9.67 -15.44 13.52
C LEU A 15 9.24 -16.36 12.35
N ARG A 16 9.72 -16.10 11.13
CA ARG A 16 9.30 -16.83 9.92
C ARG A 16 9.93 -18.23 9.89
N ARG A 17 9.09 -19.23 9.60
CA ARG A 17 9.51 -20.65 9.52
C ARG A 17 10.34 -21.00 8.28
N ASP A 18 10.34 -20.15 7.26
CA ASP A 18 11.05 -20.34 5.99
C ASP A 18 12.51 -19.85 6.01
N ARG A 19 12.93 -19.25 7.12
CA ARG A 19 14.31 -18.76 7.32
C ARG A 19 14.74 -19.00 8.76
N GLN A 20 16.06 -18.95 9.01
CA GLN A 20 16.57 -18.99 10.37
C GLN A 20 15.90 -17.92 11.23
N THR A 21 15.31 -18.35 12.33
CA THR A 21 14.67 -17.43 13.28
C THR A 21 15.74 -16.81 14.18
N THR A 22 15.43 -15.65 14.78
CA THR A 22 16.30 -15.01 15.76
C THR A 22 16.66 -15.98 16.89
N ARG A 23 15.74 -16.86 17.27
CA ARG A 23 15.93 -17.86 18.32
C ARG A 23 16.93 -18.96 17.96
N GLU A 24 16.99 -19.35 16.70
CA GLU A 24 17.96 -20.37 16.22
C GLU A 24 19.38 -19.81 16.15
N VAL A 25 19.52 -18.51 15.92
CA VAL A 25 20.83 -17.84 15.83
C VAL A 25 21.38 -17.45 17.20
N PHE A 26 20.54 -16.89 18.08
CA PHE A 26 20.95 -16.28 19.34
C PHE A 26 20.50 -17.06 20.59
N GLY A 27 19.69 -18.11 20.43
CA GLY A 27 19.10 -18.84 21.55
C GLY A 27 17.80 -18.23 22.08
N SER A 28 17.47 -18.54 23.33
CA SER A 28 16.26 -18.01 23.99
C SER A 28 16.36 -16.52 24.27
N PHE A 29 15.19 -15.83 24.27
CA PHE A 29 15.14 -14.42 24.65
C PHE A 29 15.54 -14.26 26.14
N ILE A 30 16.46 -13.34 26.39
CA ILE A 30 16.85 -12.94 27.76
C ILE A 30 15.74 -12.09 28.36
N HIS A 31 15.22 -11.15 27.58
CA HIS A 31 14.11 -10.26 27.96
C HIS A 31 13.29 -9.90 26.71
N THR A 32 12.01 -9.69 26.89
CA THR A 32 11.08 -9.16 25.86
C THR A 32 10.27 -8.02 26.49
N TYR A 33 10.23 -6.90 25.78
CA TYR A 33 9.39 -5.76 26.11
C TYR A 33 8.36 -5.60 25.00
N LYS A 34 7.11 -5.93 25.27
CA LYS A 34 6.05 -6.00 24.27
C LYS A 34 5.31 -4.68 24.17
N PHE A 35 4.57 -4.51 23.06
CA PHE A 35 3.83 -3.29 22.77
C PHE A 35 2.84 -2.92 23.89
N HIS A 36 2.09 -3.89 24.43
CA HIS A 36 1.14 -3.62 25.50
C HIS A 36 1.82 -3.15 26.80
N GLU A 37 3.00 -3.70 27.13
CA GLU A 37 3.79 -3.26 28.29
C GLU A 37 4.27 -1.81 28.07
N ALA A 38 4.66 -1.47 26.83
CA ALA A 38 5.06 -0.10 26.49
C ALA A 38 3.89 0.90 26.52
N VAL A 39 2.66 0.45 26.26
CA VAL A 39 1.44 1.26 26.41
C VAL A 39 1.11 1.45 27.89
N GLU A 40 1.18 0.39 28.71
CA GLU A 40 0.97 0.44 30.15
C GLU A 40 1.98 1.36 30.85
N ASP A 41 3.23 1.35 30.40
CA ASP A 41 4.31 2.22 30.89
C ASP A 41 4.25 3.66 30.32
N GLU A 42 3.22 3.98 29.52
CA GLU A 42 3.02 5.28 28.86
C GLU A 42 4.20 5.71 27.93
N VAL A 43 5.01 4.76 27.50
CA VAL A 43 6.16 5.00 26.58
C VAL A 43 5.68 5.20 25.14
N VAL A 44 4.61 4.50 24.75
CA VAL A 44 3.97 4.60 23.45
C VAL A 44 2.46 4.78 23.59
N LEU A 45 1.85 5.41 22.58
CA LEU A 45 0.40 5.53 22.52
C LEU A 45 -0.22 4.22 22.03
N ASP A 46 -1.41 3.90 22.52
CA ASP A 46 -2.17 2.75 22.05
C ASP A 46 -2.56 2.88 20.56
N LEU A 47 -2.59 1.73 19.87
CA LEU A 47 -2.99 1.65 18.47
C LEU A 47 -4.52 1.68 18.38
N LYS A 48 -5.02 2.65 17.63
CA LYS A 48 -6.43 2.71 17.25
C LYS A 48 -6.58 2.25 15.80
N TYR A 49 -7.15 1.07 15.61
CA TYR A 49 -7.44 0.52 14.28
C TYR A 49 -8.82 0.98 13.82
N GLU A 50 -8.90 1.52 12.60
CA GLU A 50 -10.14 1.90 11.95
C GLU A 50 -10.18 1.30 10.54
N ALA A 51 -11.16 0.43 10.27
CA ALA A 51 -11.40 -0.12 8.95
C ALA A 51 -12.45 0.74 8.23
N ARG A 52 -12.11 1.21 7.02
CA ARG A 52 -13.02 1.97 6.17
C ARG A 52 -13.23 1.26 4.84
N GLU A 53 -14.48 1.06 4.46
CA GLU A 53 -14.84 0.56 3.15
C GLU A 53 -14.92 1.73 2.16
N VAL A 54 -14.20 1.61 1.05
CA VAL A 54 -14.32 2.54 -0.07
C VAL A 54 -15.16 1.88 -1.15
N PRO A 55 -16.43 2.30 -1.35
CA PRO A 55 -17.30 1.68 -2.33
C PRO A 55 -16.72 1.83 -3.73
N GLN A 56 -16.65 0.71 -4.45
CA GLN A 56 -16.25 0.65 -5.85
C GLN A 56 -17.51 0.49 -6.69
N ALA A 57 -17.82 1.46 -7.52
CA ALA A 57 -18.91 1.38 -8.49
C ALA A 57 -18.31 1.52 -9.90
N LEU A 58 -18.53 0.51 -10.73
CA LEU A 58 -18.31 0.65 -12.18
C LEU A 58 -19.33 1.64 -12.75
N THR A 59 -18.83 2.65 -13.40
CA THR A 59 -19.66 3.71 -13.99
C THR A 59 -20.54 3.16 -15.12
N SER A 60 -20.13 2.09 -15.81
CA SER A 60 -20.91 1.42 -16.84
C SER A 60 -20.40 -0.02 -17.12
N PRO A 61 -20.93 -1.05 -16.42
CA PRO A 61 -20.58 -2.45 -16.68
C PRO A 61 -20.78 -2.84 -18.14
N LYS A 62 -21.86 -2.36 -18.77
CA LYS A 62 -22.18 -2.64 -20.17
C LYS A 62 -21.11 -2.12 -21.14
N ALA A 63 -20.60 -0.92 -20.92
CA ALA A 63 -19.55 -0.37 -21.78
C ALA A 63 -18.23 -1.19 -21.70
N VAL A 64 -17.94 -1.75 -20.55
CA VAL A 64 -16.78 -2.63 -20.32
C VAL A 64 -16.97 -3.97 -21.05
N ASP A 65 -18.16 -4.58 -20.95
CA ASP A 65 -18.50 -5.81 -21.67
C ASP A 65 -18.47 -5.60 -23.20
N ASP A 66 -19.04 -4.53 -23.71
CA ASP A 66 -19.07 -4.19 -25.15
C ASP A 66 -17.64 -3.97 -25.68
N TRP A 67 -16.80 -3.28 -24.93
CA TRP A 67 -15.40 -3.09 -25.24
C TRP A 67 -14.64 -4.43 -25.26
N PHE A 68 -14.85 -5.29 -24.25
CA PHE A 68 -14.25 -6.61 -24.18
C PHE A 68 -14.62 -7.48 -25.37
N GLU A 69 -15.91 -7.58 -25.71
CA GLU A 69 -16.38 -8.37 -26.84
C GLU A 69 -15.84 -7.82 -28.19
N THR A 70 -15.71 -6.51 -28.30
CA THR A 70 -15.14 -5.89 -29.50
C THR A 70 -13.67 -6.22 -29.68
N ARG A 71 -12.88 -6.16 -28.61
CA ARG A 71 -11.42 -6.42 -28.65
C ARG A 71 -11.08 -7.90 -28.74
N THR A 72 -11.97 -8.79 -28.30
CA THR A 72 -11.74 -10.25 -28.27
C THR A 72 -12.46 -10.99 -29.39
N ARG A 73 -12.97 -10.30 -30.41
CA ARG A 73 -13.72 -10.93 -31.54
C ARG A 73 -12.95 -12.07 -32.22
N SER A 74 -11.62 -11.96 -32.32
CA SER A 74 -10.75 -12.98 -32.93
C SER A 74 -10.41 -14.16 -32.04
N LEU A 75 -10.80 -14.14 -30.74
CA LEU A 75 -10.47 -15.17 -29.78
C LEU A 75 -11.57 -16.24 -29.68
N ASN A 76 -11.15 -17.50 -29.49
CA ASN A 76 -12.08 -18.61 -29.23
C ASN A 76 -12.65 -18.54 -27.80
N ARG A 77 -13.68 -19.38 -27.52
CA ARG A 77 -14.41 -19.39 -26.25
C ARG A 77 -13.52 -19.68 -25.03
N TYR A 78 -12.53 -20.55 -25.19
CA TYR A 78 -11.57 -20.88 -24.12
C TYR A 78 -10.64 -19.69 -23.82
N GLN A 79 -10.08 -19.07 -24.87
CA GLN A 79 -9.22 -17.92 -24.73
C GLN A 79 -9.96 -16.73 -24.08
N LYS A 80 -11.23 -16.52 -24.46
CA LYS A 80 -12.09 -15.51 -23.82
C LYS A 80 -12.34 -15.82 -22.34
N SER A 81 -12.53 -17.10 -21.96
CA SER A 81 -12.75 -17.45 -20.54
C SER A 81 -11.49 -17.23 -19.68
N VAL A 82 -10.31 -17.57 -20.21
CA VAL A 82 -9.02 -17.29 -19.54
C VAL A 82 -8.78 -15.80 -19.41
N LEU A 83 -9.09 -15.02 -20.45
CA LEU A 83 -9.03 -13.56 -20.40
C LEU A 83 -10.03 -12.98 -19.40
N ARG A 84 -11.27 -13.46 -19.34
CA ARG A 84 -12.27 -13.03 -18.35
C ARG A 84 -11.85 -13.30 -16.90
N SER A 85 -11.20 -14.42 -16.62
CA SER A 85 -10.68 -14.66 -15.26
C SER A 85 -9.56 -13.68 -14.86
N ARG A 86 -8.78 -13.18 -15.85
CA ARG A 86 -7.78 -12.11 -15.66
C ARG A 86 -8.39 -10.71 -15.73
N TRP A 87 -9.57 -10.58 -16.32
CA TRP A 87 -10.30 -9.33 -16.52
C TRP A 87 -10.90 -8.79 -15.23
N ALA A 88 -11.29 -9.66 -14.30
CA ALA A 88 -11.72 -9.23 -12.97
C ALA A 88 -10.64 -8.36 -12.30
N THR A 89 -9.37 -8.66 -12.52
CA THR A 89 -8.23 -7.87 -12.04
C THR A 89 -8.09 -6.53 -12.77
N MET A 90 -8.47 -6.47 -14.08
CA MET A 90 -8.50 -5.21 -14.83
C MET A 90 -9.69 -4.33 -14.47
N GLU A 91 -10.83 -4.94 -14.15
CA GLU A 91 -11.99 -4.26 -13.61
C GLU A 91 -11.68 -3.57 -12.26
N GLU A 92 -10.92 -4.24 -11.41
CA GLU A 92 -10.34 -3.65 -10.20
C GLU A 92 -9.37 -2.50 -10.52
N LEU A 93 -8.56 -2.62 -11.57
CA LEU A 93 -7.65 -1.57 -12.01
C LEU A 93 -8.39 -0.35 -12.58
N MET A 94 -9.44 -0.55 -13.37
CA MET A 94 -10.23 0.55 -13.94
C MET A 94 -11.10 1.26 -12.89
N SER A 95 -11.59 0.55 -11.89
CA SER A 95 -12.26 1.15 -10.72
C SER A 95 -11.28 1.86 -9.78
N SER A 96 -10.00 1.56 -9.88
CA SER A 96 -8.97 2.01 -8.94
C SER A 96 -8.75 3.53 -8.95
N ALA A 97 -8.95 4.22 -10.06
CA ALA A 97 -8.79 5.67 -10.14
C ALA A 97 -9.81 6.42 -9.25
N GLY A 98 -11.07 6.09 -9.36
CA GLY A 98 -12.12 6.67 -8.50
C GLY A 98 -11.96 6.30 -7.03
N ARG A 99 -11.50 5.08 -6.75
CA ARG A 99 -11.19 4.65 -5.38
C ARG A 99 -10.03 5.46 -4.79
N LYS A 100 -8.95 5.64 -5.54
CA LYS A 100 -7.78 6.43 -5.10
C LYS A 100 -8.15 7.88 -4.82
N GLN A 101 -8.97 8.49 -5.67
CA GLN A 101 -9.48 9.85 -5.44
C GLN A 101 -10.30 9.94 -4.14
N ARG A 102 -11.16 8.95 -3.85
CA ARG A 102 -11.94 8.91 -2.60
C ARG A 102 -11.04 8.73 -1.38
N ILE A 103 -10.04 7.85 -1.45
CA ILE A 103 -9.06 7.66 -0.37
C ILE A 103 -8.30 8.97 -0.09
N VAL A 104 -7.85 9.67 -1.14
CA VAL A 104 -7.16 10.96 -1.00
C VAL A 104 -8.09 12.01 -0.39
N ALA A 105 -9.36 12.07 -0.82
CA ALA A 105 -10.35 12.98 -0.26
C ALA A 105 -10.63 12.68 1.23
N ASP A 106 -10.73 11.41 1.59
CA ASP A 106 -10.96 10.95 2.97
C ASP A 106 -9.78 11.32 3.87
N ILE A 107 -8.54 11.08 3.43
CA ILE A 107 -7.33 11.49 4.15
C ILE A 107 -7.27 13.02 4.32
N ASN A 108 -7.56 13.79 3.28
CA ASN A 108 -7.60 15.25 3.39
C ASN A 108 -8.66 15.73 4.39
N HIS A 109 -9.84 15.06 4.40
CA HIS A 109 -10.88 15.35 5.38
C HIS A 109 -10.39 15.08 6.81
N ASP A 110 -9.76 13.92 7.05
CA ASP A 110 -9.21 13.56 8.36
C ASP A 110 -8.19 14.59 8.86
N PHE A 111 -7.29 15.06 8.01
CA PHE A 111 -6.34 16.11 8.36
C PHE A 111 -7.01 17.45 8.68
N GLY A 112 -8.20 17.70 8.14
CA GLY A 112 -8.99 18.89 8.44
C GLY A 112 -9.76 18.83 9.75
N VAL A 113 -10.23 17.63 10.14
CA VAL A 113 -11.20 17.48 11.25
C VAL A 113 -10.63 16.79 12.49
N LEU A 114 -9.66 15.88 12.36
CA LEU A 114 -9.11 15.17 13.49
C LEU A 114 -8.13 16.04 14.29
N PRO A 115 -8.39 16.32 15.58
CA PRO A 115 -7.55 17.24 16.38
C PRO A 115 -6.07 16.87 16.42
N ARG A 116 -5.75 15.57 16.33
CA ARG A 116 -4.36 15.06 16.34
C ARG A 116 -3.62 15.28 15.02
N LEU A 117 -4.34 15.47 13.92
CA LEU A 117 -3.77 15.63 12.56
C LEU A 117 -3.80 17.09 12.11
N ASN A 118 -4.71 17.87 12.64
CA ASN A 118 -4.96 19.24 12.27
C ASN A 118 -3.80 20.17 12.75
N ASN A 119 -3.71 21.39 12.23
CA ASN A 119 -2.71 22.40 12.57
C ASN A 119 -1.24 22.04 12.20
N GLY A 120 -1.04 21.21 11.18
CA GLY A 120 0.29 20.85 10.68
C GLY A 120 1.12 19.98 11.62
N ARG A 121 0.51 19.38 12.64
CA ARG A 121 1.19 18.50 13.61
C ARG A 121 1.07 17.03 13.27
N GLY A 122 0.08 16.66 12.47
CA GLY A 122 -0.15 15.28 12.07
C GLY A 122 0.89 14.81 11.06
N THR A 123 1.37 13.58 11.22
CA THR A 123 2.15 12.86 10.21
C THR A 123 1.42 11.59 9.84
N ALA A 124 1.50 11.17 8.57
CA ALA A 124 0.89 9.96 8.10
C ALA A 124 1.74 9.26 7.03
N PHE A 125 1.57 7.95 6.92
CA PHE A 125 2.11 7.15 5.84
C PHE A 125 0.96 6.48 5.09
N LEU A 126 0.90 6.72 3.77
CA LEU A 126 0.04 5.97 2.87
C LEU A 126 0.88 4.86 2.21
N VAL A 127 0.59 3.61 2.57
CA VAL A 127 1.25 2.45 1.97
C VAL A 127 0.45 2.00 0.76
N ALA A 128 1.04 2.11 -0.42
CA ALA A 128 0.44 1.70 -1.67
C ALA A 128 0.76 0.24 -2.01
N ALA A 129 -0.07 -0.39 -2.82
CA ALA A 129 0.12 -1.79 -3.26
C ALA A 129 1.29 -1.95 -4.25
N SER A 130 1.65 -0.89 -4.97
CA SER A 130 2.74 -0.88 -5.96
C SER A 130 3.41 0.50 -6.01
N ILE A 131 4.60 0.56 -6.62
CA ILE A 131 5.31 1.82 -6.89
C ILE A 131 4.47 2.72 -7.80
N TYR A 132 3.83 2.16 -8.81
CA TYR A 132 2.92 2.89 -9.70
C TYR A 132 1.77 3.54 -8.92
N ASP A 133 1.15 2.79 -8.00
CA ASP A 133 0.08 3.32 -7.16
C ASP A 133 0.58 4.43 -6.23
N ALA A 134 1.78 4.30 -5.68
CA ALA A 134 2.39 5.33 -4.85
C ALA A 134 2.59 6.64 -5.63
N CYS A 135 3.12 6.55 -6.87
CA CYS A 135 3.26 7.70 -7.76
C CYS A 135 1.90 8.34 -8.10
N HIS A 136 0.88 7.50 -8.34
CA HIS A 136 -0.47 7.98 -8.65
C HIS A 136 -1.10 8.70 -7.45
N TYR A 137 -0.99 8.14 -6.24
CA TYR A 137 -1.43 8.83 -5.02
C TYR A 137 -0.70 10.15 -4.81
N HIS A 138 0.61 10.17 -4.98
CA HIS A 138 1.39 11.41 -4.88
C HIS A 138 0.87 12.48 -5.85
N ARG A 139 0.63 12.12 -7.11
CA ARG A 139 0.04 13.03 -8.12
C ARG A 139 -1.32 13.57 -7.69
N LEU A 140 -2.18 12.72 -7.14
CA LEU A 140 -3.50 13.13 -6.64
C LEU A 140 -3.38 14.10 -5.45
N PHE A 141 -2.45 13.86 -4.53
CA PHE A 141 -2.23 14.76 -3.40
C PHE A 141 -1.72 16.13 -3.82
N GLN A 142 -0.93 16.25 -4.90
CA GLN A 142 -0.45 17.55 -5.39
C GLN A 142 -1.59 18.52 -5.72
N GLY A 143 -2.78 18.04 -6.07
CA GLY A 143 -3.98 18.83 -6.28
C GLY A 143 -4.77 19.18 -5.00
N THR A 144 -4.24 18.89 -3.82
CA THR A 144 -4.93 19.06 -2.53
C THR A 144 -4.15 19.98 -1.59
N PRO A 145 -4.78 20.46 -0.49
CA PRO A 145 -4.08 21.25 0.52
C PRO A 145 -2.87 20.56 1.16
N LEU A 146 -2.84 19.22 1.17
CA LEU A 146 -1.71 18.45 1.69
C LEU A 146 -0.57 18.29 0.67
N GLY A 147 -0.76 18.67 -0.59
CA GLY A 147 0.23 18.53 -1.66
C GLY A 147 1.63 19.05 -1.30
N PRO A 148 1.78 20.29 -0.80
CA PRO A 148 3.09 20.85 -0.42
C PRO A 148 3.80 20.08 0.70
N ALA A 149 3.06 19.34 1.53
CA ALA A 149 3.59 18.55 2.64
C ALA A 149 3.71 17.05 2.32
N CYS A 150 3.32 16.63 1.09
CA CYS A 150 3.33 15.24 0.67
C CYS A 150 4.62 14.88 -0.06
N GLY A 151 5.38 13.93 0.48
CA GLY A 151 6.57 13.35 -0.15
C GLY A 151 6.32 11.93 -0.65
N LEU A 152 7.07 11.51 -1.67
CA LEU A 152 7.07 10.14 -2.17
C LEU A 152 8.35 9.42 -1.77
N ILE A 153 8.21 8.24 -1.17
CA ILE A 153 9.34 7.35 -0.85
C ILE A 153 9.15 6.06 -1.62
N THR A 154 10.16 5.69 -2.40
CA THR A 154 10.16 4.48 -3.22
C THR A 154 11.56 3.89 -3.33
N SER A 155 11.66 2.59 -3.54
CA SER A 155 12.91 1.89 -3.87
C SER A 155 13.24 1.93 -5.37
N PHE A 156 12.42 2.56 -6.19
CA PHE A 156 12.65 2.68 -7.62
C PHE A 156 13.72 3.73 -7.90
N GLU A 157 14.77 3.31 -8.60
CA GLU A 157 15.80 4.20 -9.16
C GLU A 157 15.53 4.38 -10.66
N PRO A 158 15.06 5.55 -11.11
CA PRO A 158 14.77 5.78 -12.52
C PRO A 158 16.07 5.73 -13.34
N ASN A 159 16.06 4.95 -14.40
CA ASN A 159 17.12 4.97 -15.42
C ASN A 159 16.55 5.43 -16.76
N ALA A 160 17.41 5.90 -17.67
CA ALA A 160 17.00 6.46 -18.96
C ALA A 160 16.18 5.46 -19.80
N GLY A 161 16.47 4.16 -19.69
CA GLY A 161 15.73 3.12 -20.41
C GLY A 161 14.33 2.86 -19.84
N ALA A 162 14.14 3.02 -18.52
CA ALA A 162 12.84 2.85 -17.88
C ALA A 162 11.90 4.04 -18.22
N ILE A 163 12.43 5.25 -18.26
CA ILE A 163 11.65 6.47 -18.57
C ILE A 163 11.06 6.41 -19.97
N THR A 164 11.79 5.85 -20.95
CA THR A 164 11.31 5.73 -22.33
C THR A 164 10.27 4.62 -22.55
N GLN A 165 10.07 3.72 -21.58
CA GLN A 165 9.08 2.63 -21.65
C GLN A 165 7.75 2.97 -21.00
N GLU A 166 7.66 4.04 -20.23
CA GLU A 166 6.38 4.56 -19.75
C GLU A 166 5.61 5.15 -20.94
N LYS A 167 4.76 4.32 -21.54
CA LYS A 167 3.73 4.85 -22.45
C LYS A 167 2.76 5.63 -21.59
N ASP A 168 2.58 6.91 -21.92
CA ASP A 168 1.47 7.72 -21.45
C ASP A 168 0.18 6.93 -21.65
N SER A 169 -0.38 6.40 -20.60
CA SER A 169 -1.73 5.86 -20.58
C SER A 169 -2.67 7.06 -20.55
N GLN A 170 -3.00 7.59 -21.72
CA GLN A 170 -4.16 8.47 -21.92
C GLN A 170 -5.46 7.69 -21.74
#